data_870dc001a0363e4db1a0d7a33354b882
#
_entry.id   870dc001a0363e4db1a0d7a33354b882
#
_cell.length_a   1.000
_cell.length_b   1.000
_cell.length_c   1.000
_cell.angle_alpha   90.00
_cell.angle_beta   90.00
_cell.angle_gamma   90.00
#
_symmetry.space_group_name_H-M   'P 1'
#
loop_
_entity.id
_entity.type
_entity.pdbx_description
1 polymer ?
#
loop_
_entity_poly.entity_id
_entity_poly.type
_entity_poly.pdbx_seq_one_letter_code
_entity_poly.pdbx_strand_id
1 'polypeptide(L)'
;MGIKKYNPTTPGLRGMTVSTFEEITKTTPEKSLTVTLKKHSGRNNRGKITVRHKGGGYRPKYRIIDFKRTKDGVPGKVAAIEYDPNRTANIALIVYADGEKKYIIAPNRLMVGDVIFSGADADIKIGNALPLANIPVGTIIHNIELKPGKGGQLVRSAGNGAQLMAKEGDYAQVRLPSGEVRKVRIECRATIGEVGNIDHGNIQIGKAGRKRHMGIRPTVRGSVMNPNDHPHGGGEGRAPIGRKGPVTPWGKPALGYKTRKKNKESNKYIVKRRNEK
;
A
#
# COMPACT_ATOMS: atom_id res chain seq x y z
N MET A 1 -10.59 11.10 -11.50
CA MET A 1 -9.34 11.71 -10.98
C MET A 1 -8.53 12.22 -12.17
N GLY A 2 -7.96 13.40 -12.08
CA GLY A 2 -7.21 13.98 -13.21
C GLY A 2 -5.70 13.78 -13.04
N ILE A 3 -5.01 13.57 -14.16
CA ILE A 3 -3.55 13.57 -14.23
C ILE A 3 -3.11 14.79 -15.07
N LYS A 4 -2.37 15.69 -14.44
CA LYS A 4 -1.74 16.82 -15.12
C LYS A 4 -0.43 16.38 -15.75
N LYS A 5 -0.28 16.59 -17.06
CA LYS A 5 0.98 16.47 -17.79
C LYS A 5 1.67 17.83 -17.84
N TYR A 6 3.00 17.83 -17.86
CA TYR A 6 3.80 19.05 -18.03
C TYR A 6 4.29 19.18 -19.46
N ASN A 7 4.44 20.41 -19.92
CA ASN A 7 5.08 20.68 -21.21
C ASN A 7 6.57 20.30 -21.15
N PRO A 8 7.13 19.73 -22.22
CA PRO A 8 8.51 19.23 -22.25
C PRO A 8 9.57 20.33 -22.39
N THR A 9 9.47 21.39 -21.58
CA THR A 9 10.41 22.53 -21.60
C THR A 9 11.78 22.20 -21.05
N THR A 10 11.89 21.16 -20.22
CA THR A 10 13.16 20.65 -19.67
C THR A 10 13.17 19.12 -19.68
N PRO A 11 14.38 18.47 -19.67
CA PRO A 11 14.46 17.00 -19.61
C PRO A 11 13.69 16.40 -18.44
N GLY A 12 13.65 17.08 -17.28
CA GLY A 12 12.94 16.61 -16.09
C GLY A 12 11.42 16.70 -16.21
N LEU A 13 10.90 17.62 -17.03
CA LEU A 13 9.45 17.82 -17.23
C LEU A 13 8.90 16.95 -18.37
N ARG A 14 9.74 16.52 -19.32
CA ARG A 14 9.34 15.77 -20.53
C ARG A 14 8.41 14.58 -20.26
N GLY A 15 8.66 13.80 -19.23
CA GLY A 15 7.84 12.65 -18.90
C GLY A 15 7.13 12.79 -17.53
N MET A 16 7.11 14.00 -16.94
CA MET A 16 6.58 14.17 -15.60
C MET A 16 5.07 14.35 -15.61
N THR A 17 4.39 13.62 -14.75
CA THR A 17 2.97 13.81 -14.46
C THR A 17 2.74 13.94 -12.97
N VAL A 18 1.63 14.56 -12.59
CA VAL A 18 1.19 14.70 -11.19
C VAL A 18 -0.32 14.52 -11.11
N SER A 19 -0.80 14.12 -9.94
CA SER A 19 -2.23 14.14 -9.64
C SER A 19 -2.73 15.58 -9.59
N THR A 20 -3.97 15.81 -10.03
CA THR A 20 -4.66 17.11 -9.88
C THR A 20 -5.24 17.32 -8.49
N PHE A 21 -5.27 16.25 -7.65
CA PHE A 21 -5.80 16.27 -6.29
C PHE A 21 -7.27 16.70 -6.14
N GLU A 22 -8.07 16.51 -7.18
CA GLU A 22 -9.49 16.91 -7.22
C GLU A 22 -10.34 16.29 -6.09
N GLU A 23 -10.01 15.08 -5.64
CA GLU A 23 -10.72 14.40 -4.55
C GLU A 23 -10.41 14.99 -3.18
N ILE A 24 -9.34 15.77 -3.03
CA ILE A 24 -8.90 16.28 -1.74
C ILE A 24 -9.69 17.53 -1.39
N THR A 25 -10.41 17.46 -0.30
CA THR A 25 -11.25 18.56 0.19
C THR A 25 -10.59 19.38 1.30
N LYS A 26 -9.57 18.82 1.97
CA LYS A 26 -8.83 19.49 3.04
C LYS A 26 -7.33 19.20 2.94
N THR A 27 -6.51 20.25 2.98
CA THR A 27 -5.05 20.15 2.83
C THR A 27 -4.31 20.04 4.16
N THR A 28 -4.91 20.53 5.25
CA THR A 28 -4.30 20.51 6.59
C THR A 28 -4.77 19.32 7.40
N PRO A 29 -3.87 18.47 7.91
CA PRO A 29 -4.27 17.30 8.69
C PRO A 29 -4.78 17.68 10.08
N GLU A 30 -5.61 16.83 10.66
CA GLU A 30 -6.05 16.93 12.05
C GLU A 30 -4.85 16.73 12.99
N LYS A 31 -4.51 17.74 13.80
CA LYS A 31 -3.29 17.76 14.63
C LYS A 31 -3.27 16.63 15.66
N SER A 32 -4.41 16.34 16.30
CA SER A 32 -4.55 15.29 17.31
C SER A 32 -4.27 13.89 16.77
N LEU A 33 -4.49 13.66 15.47
CA LEU A 33 -4.29 12.38 14.79
C LEU A 33 -2.94 12.30 14.04
N THR A 34 -2.00 13.22 14.32
CA THR A 34 -0.68 13.21 13.67
C THR A 34 0.45 13.02 14.66
N VAL A 35 1.39 12.15 14.34
CA VAL A 35 2.60 11.89 15.13
C VAL A 35 3.86 12.03 14.29
N THR A 36 4.98 12.35 14.95
CA THR A 36 6.28 12.41 14.28
C THR A 36 6.81 11.03 14.01
N LEU A 37 7.20 10.75 12.77
CA LEU A 37 7.80 9.49 12.38
C LEU A 37 9.33 9.57 12.40
N LYS A 38 9.98 8.81 13.28
CA LYS A 38 11.44 8.67 13.29
C LYS A 38 11.91 7.96 12.03
N LYS A 39 12.92 8.53 11.35
CA LYS A 39 13.52 7.92 10.16
C LYS A 39 14.74 7.09 10.56
N HIS A 40 14.74 5.82 10.16
CA HIS A 40 15.88 4.92 10.38
C HIS A 40 16.79 4.78 9.15
N SER A 41 16.44 5.41 8.02
CA SER A 41 17.24 5.38 6.77
C SER A 41 17.69 3.99 6.36
N GLY A 42 16.82 2.99 6.51
CA GLY A 42 17.09 1.60 6.17
C GLY A 42 18.04 0.86 7.12
N ARG A 43 18.31 1.42 8.30
CA ARG A 43 19.17 0.80 9.32
C ARG A 43 18.37 0.00 10.34
N ASN A 44 18.95 -1.08 10.84
CA ASN A 44 18.40 -1.89 11.93
C ASN A 44 18.75 -1.28 13.31
N ASN A 45 18.38 -1.98 14.41
CA ASN A 45 18.67 -1.59 15.79
C ASN A 45 20.17 -1.54 16.12
N ARG A 46 21.01 -2.23 15.32
CA ARG A 46 22.49 -2.24 15.44
C ARG A 46 23.15 -1.17 14.55
N GLY A 47 22.39 -0.28 13.92
CA GLY A 47 22.90 0.75 13.02
C GLY A 47 23.36 0.26 11.64
N LYS A 48 23.29 -1.06 11.36
CA LYS A 48 23.68 -1.64 10.04
C LYS A 48 22.57 -1.43 9.01
N ILE A 49 22.96 -1.11 7.77
CA ILE A 49 22.04 -0.95 6.65
C ILE A 49 21.51 -2.32 6.23
N THR A 50 20.21 -2.54 6.42
CA THR A 50 19.49 -3.76 6.00
C THR A 50 18.62 -3.53 4.78
N VAL A 51 18.20 -2.28 4.54
CA VAL A 51 17.47 -1.85 3.34
C VAL A 51 18.26 -0.72 2.70
N ARG A 52 18.93 -1.01 1.58
CA ARG A 52 19.74 -0.03 0.84
C ARG A 52 18.87 1.04 0.17
N HIS A 53 19.49 2.15 -0.22
CA HIS A 53 18.91 3.24 -0.99
C HIS A 53 17.74 3.93 -0.28
N LYS A 54 17.75 3.99 1.04
CA LYS A 54 16.81 4.75 1.87
C LYS A 54 17.55 5.87 2.62
N GLY A 55 16.89 7.04 2.75
CA GLY A 55 17.42 8.15 3.52
C GLY A 55 17.21 9.50 2.86
N GLY A 56 17.35 10.58 3.64
CA GLY A 56 17.03 11.93 3.22
C GLY A 56 15.53 12.15 2.99
N GLY A 57 15.20 13.08 2.12
CA GLY A 57 13.82 13.41 1.75
C GLY A 57 13.08 14.21 2.85
N TYR A 58 11.83 14.57 2.56
CA TYR A 58 10.97 15.27 3.51
C TYR A 58 10.71 14.45 4.76
N ARG A 59 10.38 15.13 5.87
CA ARG A 59 9.98 14.52 7.15
C ARG A 59 8.45 14.59 7.29
N PRO A 60 7.68 13.67 6.68
CA PRO A 60 6.24 13.68 6.82
C PRO A 60 5.82 13.28 8.24
N LYS A 61 4.76 13.88 8.73
CA LYS A 61 4.06 13.39 9.92
C LYS A 61 3.26 12.14 9.54
N TYR A 62 3.18 11.19 10.44
CA TYR A 62 2.34 10.00 10.29
C TYR A 62 0.91 10.34 10.72
N ARG A 63 -0.09 9.92 9.93
CA ARG A 63 -1.51 9.98 10.30
C ARG A 63 -1.90 8.67 10.94
N ILE A 64 -2.51 8.74 12.13
CA ILE A 64 -3.01 7.57 12.84
C ILE A 64 -4.29 7.11 12.14
N ILE A 65 -4.21 5.95 11.48
CA ILE A 65 -5.33 5.38 10.73
C ILE A 65 -5.99 4.29 11.56
N ASP A 66 -7.31 4.32 11.63
CA ASP A 66 -8.10 3.26 12.23
C ASP A 66 -8.24 2.07 11.26
N PHE A 67 -7.30 1.13 11.36
CA PHE A 67 -7.35 -0.12 10.60
C PHE A 67 -8.25 -1.17 11.23
N LYS A 68 -8.65 -0.98 12.48
CA LYS A 68 -9.45 -1.97 13.23
C LYS A 68 -10.94 -1.78 13.05
N ARG A 69 -11.38 -0.52 12.91
CA ARG A 69 -12.80 -0.19 12.75
C ARG A 69 -13.68 -0.79 13.86
N THR A 70 -13.24 -0.63 15.11
CA THR A 70 -13.87 -1.26 16.28
C THR A 70 -15.09 -0.50 16.85
N LYS A 71 -15.45 0.63 16.28
CA LYS A 71 -16.56 1.46 16.75
C LYS A 71 -17.86 1.00 16.09
N ASP A 72 -18.41 -0.10 16.64
CA ASP A 72 -19.58 -0.76 16.09
C ASP A 72 -20.86 0.00 16.42
N GLY A 73 -21.81 0.04 15.49
CA GLY A 73 -23.15 0.64 15.67
C GLY A 73 -23.18 2.17 15.72
N VAL A 74 -22.02 2.85 15.78
CA VAL A 74 -21.98 4.31 15.86
C VAL A 74 -21.81 4.92 14.47
N PRO A 75 -22.72 5.82 14.02
CA PRO A 75 -22.59 6.50 12.74
C PRO A 75 -21.40 7.45 12.73
N GLY A 76 -20.59 7.36 11.69
CA GLY A 76 -19.48 8.26 11.43
C GLY A 76 -19.69 9.04 10.14
N LYS A 77 -19.73 10.38 10.21
CA LYS A 77 -19.87 11.25 9.04
C LYS A 77 -18.50 11.55 8.44
N VAL A 78 -18.37 11.43 7.13
CA VAL A 78 -17.18 11.84 6.38
C VAL A 78 -17.07 13.36 6.38
N ALA A 79 -16.10 13.91 7.12
CA ALA A 79 -15.91 15.35 7.23
C ALA A 79 -14.98 15.91 6.14
N ALA A 80 -13.96 15.15 5.74
CA ALA A 80 -13.00 15.57 4.72
C ALA A 80 -12.28 14.37 4.09
N ILE A 81 -11.78 14.55 2.87
CA ILE A 81 -10.81 13.65 2.21
C ILE A 81 -9.47 14.39 2.18
N GLU A 82 -8.41 13.73 2.64
CA GLU A 82 -7.09 14.33 2.85
C GLU A 82 -5.98 13.49 2.18
N TYR A 83 -4.89 14.17 1.82
CA TYR A 83 -3.67 13.55 1.32
C TYR A 83 -2.83 12.98 2.47
N ASP A 84 -2.34 11.75 2.34
CA ASP A 84 -1.37 11.16 3.27
C ASP A 84 -0.03 10.87 2.55
N PRO A 85 1.08 11.53 2.95
CA PRO A 85 2.40 11.31 2.34
C PRO A 85 3.01 9.93 2.67
N ASN A 86 2.43 9.16 3.60
CA ASN A 86 2.95 7.86 4.04
C ASN A 86 2.36 6.68 3.28
N ARG A 87 1.34 6.93 2.44
CA ARG A 87 0.65 5.91 1.65
C ARG A 87 0.26 6.42 0.28
N THR A 88 -0.10 5.50 -0.61
CA THR A 88 -0.53 5.83 -1.96
C THR A 88 -2.01 6.23 -2.01
N ALA A 89 -2.82 5.71 -1.08
CA ALA A 89 -4.23 6.01 -0.95
C ALA A 89 -4.47 7.35 -0.24
N ASN A 90 -5.55 8.06 -0.61
CA ASN A 90 -6.09 9.15 0.19
C ASN A 90 -6.72 8.61 1.47
N ILE A 91 -6.90 9.47 2.47
CA ILE A 91 -7.53 9.14 3.75
C ILE A 91 -8.77 10.00 3.95
N ALA A 92 -9.77 9.47 4.64
CA ALA A 92 -10.98 10.20 5.00
C ALA A 92 -10.99 10.48 6.51
N LEU A 93 -11.25 11.72 6.88
CA LEU A 93 -11.49 12.12 8.26
C LEU A 93 -12.96 11.85 8.59
N ILE A 94 -13.18 10.99 9.58
CA ILE A 94 -14.51 10.62 10.07
C ILE A 94 -14.73 11.30 11.42
N VAL A 95 -15.90 11.90 11.57
CA VAL A 95 -16.39 12.44 12.84
C VAL A 95 -17.57 11.58 13.26
N TYR A 96 -17.44 10.91 14.39
CA TYR A 96 -18.48 10.07 14.96
C TYR A 96 -19.49 10.91 15.75
N ALA A 97 -20.68 10.35 16.01
CA ALA A 97 -21.76 11.04 16.74
C ALA A 97 -21.37 11.48 18.15
N ASP A 98 -20.39 10.79 18.77
CA ASP A 98 -19.83 11.14 20.08
C ASP A 98 -18.69 12.18 20.03
N GLY A 99 -18.42 12.77 18.85
CA GLY A 99 -17.38 13.77 18.63
C GLY A 99 -15.97 13.19 18.41
N GLU A 100 -15.75 11.88 18.54
CA GLU A 100 -14.45 11.28 18.28
C GLU A 100 -14.12 11.36 16.78
N LYS A 101 -12.87 11.73 16.48
CA LYS A 101 -12.37 11.80 15.12
C LYS A 101 -11.42 10.63 14.83
N LYS A 102 -11.55 10.00 13.67
CA LYS A 102 -10.63 8.96 13.20
C LYS A 102 -10.34 9.12 11.72
N TYR A 103 -9.13 8.75 11.30
CA TYR A 103 -8.82 8.56 9.90
C TYR A 103 -9.09 7.12 9.46
N ILE A 104 -9.64 6.96 8.27
CA ILE A 104 -9.75 5.69 7.57
C ILE A 104 -9.10 5.79 6.20
N ILE A 105 -8.83 4.66 5.54
CA ILE A 105 -8.48 4.65 4.12
C ILE A 105 -9.73 5.10 3.33
N ALA A 106 -9.59 6.09 2.45
CA ALA A 106 -10.70 6.54 1.63
C ALA A 106 -10.97 5.52 0.51
N PRO A 107 -12.14 4.87 0.50
CA PRO A 107 -12.54 4.06 -0.64
C PRO A 107 -12.89 4.93 -1.85
N ASN A 108 -12.87 4.32 -3.02
CA ASN A 108 -13.31 4.98 -4.25
C ASN A 108 -14.78 5.36 -4.15
N ARG A 109 -15.14 6.53 -4.67
CA ARG A 109 -16.50 7.11 -4.67
C ARG A 109 -17.05 7.51 -3.30
N LEU A 110 -16.24 7.50 -2.24
CA LEU A 110 -16.65 8.08 -0.96
C LEU A 110 -16.66 9.60 -1.07
N MET A 111 -17.74 10.23 -0.64
CA MET A 111 -17.89 11.69 -0.67
C MET A 111 -17.96 12.29 0.73
N VAL A 112 -17.68 13.59 0.83
CA VAL A 112 -17.89 14.35 2.07
C VAL A 112 -19.38 14.43 2.35
N GLY A 113 -19.76 14.14 3.59
CA GLY A 113 -21.16 14.08 4.01
C GLY A 113 -21.72 12.66 4.12
N ASP A 114 -21.09 11.67 3.46
CA ASP A 114 -21.50 10.27 3.58
C ASP A 114 -21.43 9.81 5.04
N VAL A 115 -22.34 8.91 5.40
CA VAL A 115 -22.37 8.28 6.72
C VAL A 115 -21.92 6.84 6.59
N ILE A 116 -20.94 6.45 7.40
CA ILE A 116 -20.37 5.11 7.42
C ILE A 116 -20.60 4.44 8.77
N PHE A 117 -20.75 3.13 8.73
CA PHE A 117 -20.94 2.28 9.89
C PHE A 117 -19.87 1.18 9.97
N SER A 118 -19.69 0.65 11.16
CA SER A 118 -18.90 -0.55 11.42
C SER A 118 -19.73 -1.50 12.26
N GLY A 119 -19.54 -2.80 12.09
CA GLY A 119 -20.24 -3.83 12.86
C GLY A 119 -20.89 -4.90 11.99
N ALA A 120 -21.48 -5.90 12.63
CA ALA A 120 -22.13 -7.02 11.95
C ALA A 120 -23.40 -6.60 11.20
N ASP A 121 -24.11 -5.63 11.74
CA ASP A 121 -25.42 -5.17 11.24
C ASP A 121 -25.30 -3.97 10.29
N ALA A 122 -24.08 -3.60 9.91
CA ALA A 122 -23.88 -2.50 8.98
C ALA A 122 -24.33 -2.87 7.55
N ASP A 123 -24.96 -1.92 6.84
CA ASP A 123 -25.37 -2.09 5.44
C ASP A 123 -24.18 -2.36 4.52
N ILE A 124 -24.44 -3.02 3.39
CA ILE A 124 -23.43 -3.27 2.34
C ILE A 124 -23.25 -2.01 1.49
N LYS A 125 -22.70 -0.96 2.11
CA LYS A 125 -22.40 0.33 1.46
C LYS A 125 -20.90 0.59 1.46
N ILE A 126 -20.42 1.35 0.47
CA ILE A 126 -19.01 1.72 0.32
C ILE A 126 -18.54 2.43 1.60
N GLY A 127 -17.40 1.97 2.16
CA GLY A 127 -16.82 2.53 3.37
C GLY A 127 -17.26 1.86 4.67
N ASN A 128 -18.34 1.07 4.67
CA ASN A 128 -18.75 0.29 5.83
C ASN A 128 -17.81 -0.88 6.08
N ALA A 129 -17.59 -1.20 7.35
CA ALA A 129 -16.69 -2.29 7.76
C ALA A 129 -17.47 -3.38 8.49
N LEU A 130 -17.39 -4.60 7.95
CA LEU A 130 -18.12 -5.76 8.46
C LEU A 130 -17.20 -6.97 8.64
N PRO A 131 -17.58 -7.95 9.48
CA PRO A 131 -17.02 -9.29 9.43
C PRO A 131 -17.26 -9.93 8.05
N LEU A 132 -16.31 -10.73 7.54
CA LEU A 132 -16.45 -11.43 6.25
C LEU A 132 -17.67 -12.34 6.20
N ALA A 133 -18.11 -12.85 7.37
CA ALA A 133 -19.34 -13.63 7.50
C ALA A 133 -20.56 -12.92 6.92
N ASN A 134 -20.66 -11.59 7.15
CA ASN A 134 -21.84 -10.79 6.82
C ASN A 134 -21.74 -10.11 5.44
N ILE A 135 -20.61 -10.24 4.74
CA ILE A 135 -20.41 -9.64 3.40
C ILE A 135 -20.85 -10.65 2.33
N PRO A 136 -21.73 -10.29 1.38
CA PRO A 136 -22.13 -11.19 0.27
C PRO A 136 -20.92 -11.62 -0.58
N VAL A 137 -21.01 -12.85 -1.10
CA VAL A 137 -20.05 -13.38 -2.09
C VAL A 137 -20.11 -12.53 -3.37
N GLY A 138 -18.97 -12.34 -4.03
CA GLY A 138 -18.83 -11.47 -5.19
C GLY A 138 -18.48 -10.02 -4.86
N THR A 139 -18.68 -9.56 -3.62
CA THR A 139 -18.42 -8.19 -3.20
C THR A 139 -16.93 -7.85 -3.28
N ILE A 140 -16.63 -6.63 -3.75
CA ILE A 140 -15.27 -6.05 -3.73
C ILE A 140 -15.04 -5.43 -2.36
N ILE A 141 -13.93 -5.78 -1.74
CA ILE A 141 -13.54 -5.40 -0.39
C ILE A 141 -12.09 -4.94 -0.32
N HIS A 142 -11.77 -4.11 0.66
CA HIS A 142 -10.41 -3.66 0.96
C HIS A 142 -10.16 -3.64 2.48
N ASN A 143 -8.94 -3.26 2.89
CA ASN A 143 -8.55 -3.18 4.30
C ASN A 143 -8.87 -4.45 5.09
N ILE A 144 -8.48 -5.61 4.54
CA ILE A 144 -8.86 -6.93 5.04
C ILE A 144 -7.94 -7.36 6.18
N GLU A 145 -8.50 -7.84 7.27
CA GLU A 145 -7.75 -8.45 8.37
C GLU A 145 -7.24 -9.85 7.99
N LEU A 146 -6.11 -10.24 8.58
CA LEU A 146 -5.57 -11.60 8.52
C LEU A 146 -5.83 -12.42 9.79
N LYS A 147 -6.02 -11.72 10.91
CA LYS A 147 -6.37 -12.30 12.22
C LYS A 147 -7.43 -11.39 12.84
N PRO A 148 -8.48 -11.94 13.43
CA PRO A 148 -9.55 -11.15 14.06
C PRO A 148 -8.99 -10.12 15.06
N GLY A 149 -9.48 -8.89 15.01
CA GLY A 149 -9.12 -7.79 15.92
C GLY A 149 -7.72 -7.20 15.74
N LYS A 150 -6.90 -7.71 14.80
CA LYS A 150 -5.55 -7.16 14.53
C LYS A 150 -5.57 -5.88 13.71
N GLY A 151 -6.65 -5.62 13.00
CA GLY A 151 -6.79 -4.54 12.03
C GLY A 151 -6.39 -4.96 10.62
N GLY A 152 -6.89 -4.24 9.63
CA GLY A 152 -6.67 -4.52 8.22
C GLY A 152 -5.20 -4.50 7.82
N GLN A 153 -4.77 -5.52 7.09
CA GLN A 153 -3.39 -5.72 6.65
C GLN A 153 -3.26 -5.88 5.14
N LEU A 154 -4.27 -6.40 4.47
CA LEU A 154 -4.30 -6.63 3.03
C LEU A 154 -5.11 -5.54 2.31
N VAL A 155 -4.78 -5.30 1.04
CA VAL A 155 -5.55 -4.43 0.13
C VAL A 155 -5.75 -3.02 0.71
N ARG A 156 -4.64 -2.29 0.88
CA ARG A 156 -4.63 -0.93 1.46
C ARG A 156 -4.00 0.13 0.54
N SER A 157 -3.47 -0.31 -0.59
CA SER A 157 -2.82 0.59 -1.55
C SER A 157 -3.85 1.15 -2.53
N ALA A 158 -3.59 2.33 -3.07
CA ALA A 158 -4.43 3.02 -4.04
C ALA A 158 -4.88 2.12 -5.21
N GLY A 159 -6.14 2.22 -5.59
CA GLY A 159 -6.73 1.48 -6.71
C GLY A 159 -6.82 -0.04 -6.53
N ASN A 160 -6.60 -0.56 -5.32
CA ASN A 160 -6.68 -2.00 -5.09
C ASN A 160 -8.02 -2.39 -4.45
N GLY A 161 -8.58 -3.48 -4.96
CA GLY A 161 -9.72 -4.18 -4.41
C GLY A 161 -9.45 -5.68 -4.40
N ALA A 162 -10.03 -6.41 -3.47
CA ALA A 162 -10.05 -7.86 -3.44
C ALA A 162 -11.50 -8.32 -3.56
N GLN A 163 -11.72 -9.50 -4.13
CA GLN A 163 -13.05 -10.06 -4.29
C GLN A 163 -13.27 -11.21 -3.32
N LEU A 164 -14.39 -11.19 -2.62
CA LEU A 164 -14.84 -12.32 -1.80
C LEU A 164 -15.44 -13.38 -2.73
N MET A 165 -14.77 -14.53 -2.86
CA MET A 165 -15.13 -15.56 -3.83
C MET A 165 -16.10 -16.60 -3.29
N ALA A 166 -15.86 -17.05 -2.05
CA ALA A 166 -16.68 -18.09 -1.42
C ALA A 166 -16.52 -18.02 0.11
N LYS A 167 -17.43 -18.68 0.82
CA LYS A 167 -17.36 -18.92 2.26
C LYS A 167 -17.53 -20.41 2.50
N GLU A 168 -16.59 -21.02 3.23
CA GLU A 168 -16.58 -22.47 3.51
C GLU A 168 -16.21 -22.67 4.98
N GLY A 169 -17.15 -23.14 5.79
CA GLY A 169 -16.96 -23.31 7.23
C GLY A 169 -16.48 -22.00 7.88
N ASP A 170 -15.37 -22.06 8.61
CA ASP A 170 -14.78 -20.91 9.31
C ASP A 170 -13.93 -19.99 8.43
N TYR A 171 -13.86 -20.24 7.12
CA TYR A 171 -12.99 -19.48 6.22
C TYR A 171 -13.74 -18.88 5.04
N ALA A 172 -13.34 -17.67 4.70
CA ALA A 172 -13.69 -16.99 3.46
C ALA A 172 -12.53 -17.10 2.46
N GLN A 173 -12.83 -17.40 1.20
CA GLN A 173 -11.87 -17.37 0.11
C GLN A 173 -11.86 -15.99 -0.53
N VAL A 174 -10.70 -15.33 -0.51
CA VAL A 174 -10.52 -13.97 -1.02
C VAL A 174 -9.50 -13.96 -2.14
N ARG A 175 -9.91 -13.47 -3.31
CA ARG A 175 -9.03 -13.22 -4.46
C ARG A 175 -8.37 -11.86 -4.29
N LEU A 176 -7.06 -11.86 -4.10
CA LEU A 176 -6.24 -10.65 -3.94
C LEU A 176 -5.93 -9.98 -5.28
N PRO A 177 -5.53 -8.69 -5.30
CA PRO A 177 -5.12 -7.98 -6.51
C PRO A 177 -3.99 -8.67 -7.29
N SER A 178 -3.16 -9.46 -6.60
CA SER A 178 -2.08 -10.26 -7.23
C SER A 178 -2.59 -11.48 -8.01
N GLY A 179 -3.89 -11.82 -7.91
CA GLY A 179 -4.48 -13.05 -8.44
C GLY A 179 -4.38 -14.26 -7.50
N GLU A 180 -3.68 -14.15 -6.36
CA GLU A 180 -3.64 -15.19 -5.32
C GLU A 180 -5.02 -15.32 -4.66
N VAL A 181 -5.53 -16.55 -4.56
CA VAL A 181 -6.73 -16.86 -3.77
C VAL A 181 -6.29 -17.38 -2.41
N ARG A 182 -6.79 -16.76 -1.35
CA ARG A 182 -6.37 -17.04 0.01
C ARG A 182 -7.55 -17.23 0.94
N LYS A 183 -7.39 -18.17 1.88
CA LYS A 183 -8.32 -18.37 3.01
C LYS A 183 -8.06 -17.33 4.11
N VAL A 184 -9.12 -16.71 4.58
CA VAL A 184 -9.14 -15.77 5.71
C VAL A 184 -10.28 -16.18 6.62
N ARG A 185 -10.12 -16.11 7.94
CA ARG A 185 -11.20 -16.45 8.89
C ARG A 185 -12.41 -15.54 8.68
N ILE A 186 -13.60 -16.09 8.74
CA ILE A 186 -14.86 -15.33 8.52
C ILE A 186 -15.12 -14.24 9.56
N GLU A 187 -14.54 -14.37 10.76
CA GLU A 187 -14.59 -13.36 11.83
C GLU A 187 -13.76 -12.10 11.49
N CYS A 188 -12.79 -12.22 10.55
CA CYS A 188 -11.95 -11.10 10.14
C CYS A 188 -12.79 -10.02 9.47
N ARG A 189 -12.50 -8.76 9.78
CA ARG A 189 -13.19 -7.62 9.21
C ARG A 189 -12.59 -7.20 7.87
N ALA A 190 -13.42 -6.64 7.02
CA ALA A 190 -13.04 -5.96 5.80
C ALA A 190 -13.93 -4.74 5.56
N THR A 191 -13.48 -3.81 4.75
CA THR A 191 -14.25 -2.63 4.35
C THR A 191 -14.78 -2.82 2.93
N ILE A 192 -16.04 -2.46 2.69
CA ILE A 192 -16.71 -2.58 1.40
C ILE A 192 -16.14 -1.56 0.40
N GLY A 193 -15.96 -1.99 -0.85
CA GLY A 193 -15.47 -1.18 -1.96
C GLY A 193 -13.97 -1.37 -2.23
N GLU A 194 -13.45 -0.67 -3.22
CA GLU A 194 -12.04 -0.59 -3.57
C GLU A 194 -11.39 0.67 -2.99
N VAL A 195 -10.09 0.67 -2.85
CA VAL A 195 -9.33 1.85 -2.38
C VAL A 195 -9.34 2.95 -3.44
N GLY A 196 -9.58 4.18 -3.05
CA GLY A 196 -9.54 5.36 -3.93
C GLY A 196 -8.15 5.67 -4.50
N ASN A 197 -8.01 6.84 -5.17
CA ASN A 197 -6.78 7.29 -5.84
C ASN A 197 -6.29 6.31 -6.92
N ILE A 198 -7.19 5.81 -7.75
CA ILE A 198 -6.94 4.75 -8.75
C ILE A 198 -5.78 5.11 -9.69
N ASP A 199 -5.70 6.37 -10.14
CA ASP A 199 -4.68 6.84 -11.08
C ASP A 199 -3.28 7.02 -10.48
N HIS A 200 -3.09 6.72 -9.20
CA HIS A 200 -1.77 6.84 -8.56
C HIS A 200 -0.68 6.05 -9.29
N GLY A 201 -1.02 4.88 -9.82
CA GLY A 201 -0.10 4.03 -10.59
C GLY A 201 0.34 4.64 -11.93
N ASN A 202 -0.45 5.56 -12.48
CA ASN A 202 -0.21 6.20 -13.78
C ASN A 202 0.69 7.45 -13.68
N ILE A 203 1.02 7.87 -12.45
CA ILE A 203 1.86 9.07 -12.21
C ILE A 203 3.33 8.74 -12.50
N GLN A 204 3.94 9.53 -13.38
CA GLN A 204 5.36 9.47 -13.71
C GLN A 204 6.14 10.52 -12.93
N ILE A 205 7.15 10.08 -12.19
CA ILE A 205 7.96 10.97 -11.32
C ILE A 205 8.80 11.95 -12.16
N GLY A 206 9.27 11.54 -13.32
CA GLY A 206 9.96 12.35 -14.32
C GLY A 206 11.43 12.66 -14.01
N LYS A 207 11.81 12.96 -12.76
CA LYS A 207 13.17 13.36 -12.40
C LYS A 207 13.69 12.73 -11.11
N ALA A 208 15.01 12.53 -11.06
CA ALA A 208 15.71 11.95 -9.91
C ALA A 208 15.55 12.78 -8.62
N GLY A 209 15.52 14.12 -8.74
CA GLY A 209 15.32 15.00 -7.59
C GLY A 209 14.00 14.74 -6.85
N ARG A 210 12.91 14.44 -7.57
CA ARG A 210 11.64 14.08 -6.95
C ARG A 210 11.73 12.76 -6.17
N LYS A 211 12.46 11.75 -6.69
CA LYS A 211 12.75 10.52 -5.94
C LYS A 211 13.58 10.80 -4.69
N ARG A 212 14.55 11.73 -4.77
CA ARG A 212 15.37 12.14 -3.61
C ARG A 212 14.49 12.76 -2.51
N HIS A 213 13.54 13.60 -2.86
CA HIS A 213 12.58 14.19 -1.91
C HIS A 213 11.69 13.12 -1.24
N MET A 214 11.40 12.02 -1.93
CA MET A 214 10.66 10.86 -1.37
C MET A 214 11.53 9.97 -0.45
N GLY A 215 12.80 10.32 -0.23
CA GLY A 215 13.73 9.56 0.61
C GLY A 215 14.38 8.35 -0.07
N ILE A 216 14.37 8.32 -1.40
CA ILE A 216 15.02 7.28 -2.20
C ILE A 216 16.40 7.81 -2.63
N ARG A 217 17.47 7.13 -2.18
CA ARG A 217 18.84 7.43 -2.60
C ARG A 217 19.15 6.81 -3.96
N PRO A 218 20.12 7.37 -4.71
CA PRO A 218 20.57 6.79 -5.97
C PRO A 218 21.04 5.34 -5.82
N THR A 219 20.82 4.54 -6.86
CA THR A 219 21.29 3.17 -6.95
C THR A 219 22.43 3.08 -7.98
N VAL A 220 23.57 2.53 -7.58
CA VAL A 220 24.70 2.24 -8.45
C VAL A 220 24.58 0.81 -8.96
N ARG A 221 24.78 0.60 -10.25
CA ARG A 221 24.79 -0.73 -10.89
C ARG A 221 26.03 -1.52 -10.45
N GLY A 222 25.89 -2.83 -10.27
CA GLY A 222 27.03 -3.67 -9.92
C GLY A 222 28.14 -3.70 -10.98
N SER A 223 27.77 -3.55 -12.27
CA SER A 223 28.72 -3.53 -13.38
C SER A 223 29.64 -2.30 -13.43
N VAL A 224 29.39 -1.26 -12.64
CA VAL A 224 30.29 -0.07 -12.54
C VAL A 224 31.03 -0.03 -11.21
N MET A 225 31.02 -1.12 -10.48
CA MET A 225 31.78 -1.30 -9.23
C MET A 225 33.06 -2.09 -9.50
N ASN A 226 33.95 -2.14 -8.50
CA ASN A 226 35.11 -2.98 -8.54
C ASN A 226 34.77 -4.46 -8.35
N PRO A 227 35.65 -5.40 -8.79
CA PRO A 227 35.39 -6.85 -8.63
C PRO A 227 35.18 -7.30 -7.17
N ASN A 228 35.81 -6.62 -6.20
CA ASN A 228 35.66 -6.89 -4.78
C ASN A 228 34.32 -6.41 -4.21
N ASP A 229 33.65 -5.41 -4.84
CA ASP A 229 32.42 -4.82 -4.35
C ASP A 229 31.16 -5.53 -4.86
N HIS A 230 31.27 -6.08 -6.09
CA HIS A 230 30.13 -6.75 -6.72
C HIS A 230 30.57 -7.85 -7.69
N PRO A 231 29.87 -9.01 -7.73
CA PRO A 231 30.16 -10.09 -8.68
C PRO A 231 30.09 -9.70 -10.18
N HIS A 232 29.50 -8.56 -10.51
CA HIS A 232 29.46 -7.99 -11.87
C HIS A 232 30.52 -6.90 -12.10
N GLY A 233 31.35 -6.62 -11.10
CA GLY A 233 32.36 -5.56 -11.16
C GLY A 233 33.57 -5.95 -12.00
N GLY A 234 34.32 -4.92 -12.42
CA GLY A 234 35.51 -5.06 -13.23
C GLY A 234 35.28 -4.99 -14.73
N GLY A 235 36.36 -5.05 -15.49
CA GLY A 235 36.40 -4.96 -16.96
C GLY A 235 36.56 -3.52 -17.46
N GLU A 236 36.77 -3.39 -18.78
CA GLU A 236 36.96 -2.14 -19.48
C GLU A 236 35.64 -1.57 -20.00
N GLY A 237 35.42 -0.26 -19.84
CA GLY A 237 34.26 0.48 -20.34
C GLY A 237 32.91 -0.09 -19.88
N ARG A 238 32.05 -0.44 -20.84
CA ARG A 238 30.76 -1.09 -20.57
C ARG A 238 30.85 -2.61 -20.57
N ALA A 239 31.61 -3.17 -19.65
CA ALA A 239 31.77 -4.62 -19.55
C ALA A 239 30.39 -5.31 -19.30
N PRO A 240 30.17 -6.48 -19.92
CA PRO A 240 28.98 -7.31 -19.67
C PRO A 240 29.01 -7.91 -18.26
N ILE A 241 27.90 -8.54 -17.85
CA ILE A 241 27.79 -9.20 -16.54
C ILE A 241 28.79 -10.36 -16.38
N GLY A 242 29.22 -11.00 -17.49
CA GLY A 242 30.19 -12.10 -17.52
C GLY A 242 29.72 -13.40 -16.83
N ARG A 243 28.38 -13.57 -16.65
CA ARG A 243 27.78 -14.73 -16.00
C ARG A 243 26.53 -15.17 -16.76
N LYS A 244 26.08 -16.41 -16.52
CA LYS A 244 24.84 -16.96 -17.13
C LYS A 244 23.58 -16.11 -16.86
N GLY A 245 23.58 -15.30 -15.79
CA GLY A 245 22.50 -14.41 -15.45
C GLY A 245 22.91 -13.41 -14.36
N PRO A 246 22.09 -12.35 -14.13
CA PRO A 246 22.40 -11.36 -13.12
C PRO A 246 22.33 -11.96 -11.71
N VAL A 247 23.23 -11.51 -10.86
CA VAL A 247 23.28 -11.92 -9.45
C VAL A 247 23.24 -10.71 -8.52
N THR A 248 22.89 -10.96 -7.26
CA THR A 248 22.94 -9.97 -6.18
C THR A 248 24.39 -9.72 -5.75
N PRO A 249 24.67 -8.67 -4.94
CA PRO A 249 26.02 -8.45 -4.36
C PRO A 249 26.58 -9.66 -3.59
N TRP A 250 25.71 -10.53 -3.12
CA TRP A 250 26.08 -11.77 -2.41
C TRP A 250 26.13 -13.02 -3.30
N GLY A 251 26.10 -12.85 -4.62
CA GLY A 251 26.23 -13.95 -5.60
C GLY A 251 24.96 -14.78 -5.84
N LYS A 252 23.84 -14.46 -5.21
CA LYS A 252 22.57 -15.18 -5.45
C LYS A 252 21.92 -14.70 -6.74
N PRO A 253 21.23 -15.57 -7.53
CA PRO A 253 20.48 -15.15 -8.71
C PRO A 253 19.50 -14.01 -8.39
N ALA A 254 19.54 -12.94 -9.20
CA ALA A 254 18.71 -11.74 -8.98
C ALA A 254 17.33 -11.84 -9.61
N LEU A 255 17.19 -12.55 -10.73
CA LEU A 255 15.94 -12.69 -11.49
C LEU A 255 15.45 -14.14 -11.45
N GLY A 256 14.13 -14.33 -11.34
CA GLY A 256 13.49 -15.64 -11.39
C GLY A 256 13.68 -16.54 -10.17
N TYR A 257 14.53 -16.16 -9.22
CA TYR A 257 14.79 -16.98 -8.03
C TYR A 257 13.62 -16.92 -7.04
N LYS A 258 13.05 -18.10 -6.72
CA LYS A 258 11.96 -18.23 -5.75
C LYS A 258 12.51 -18.13 -4.32
N THR A 259 12.31 -16.96 -3.67
CA THR A 259 12.83 -16.69 -2.32
C THR A 259 11.90 -17.15 -1.19
N ARG A 260 10.62 -17.44 -1.48
CA ARG A 260 9.68 -17.94 -0.47
C ARG A 260 10.11 -19.33 0.04
N LYS A 261 10.23 -19.50 1.34
CA LYS A 261 10.54 -20.79 1.96
C LYS A 261 9.45 -21.81 1.59
N LYS A 262 9.85 -23.05 1.21
CA LYS A 262 8.91 -24.12 0.83
C LYS A 262 7.95 -24.46 1.98
N ASN A 263 8.47 -24.62 3.20
CA ASN A 263 7.72 -25.01 4.38
C ASN A 263 7.27 -23.80 5.22
N LYS A 264 6.71 -22.77 4.56
CA LYS A 264 6.16 -21.63 5.29
C LYS A 264 4.76 -21.96 5.81
N GLU A 265 4.52 -21.78 7.12
CA GLU A 265 3.23 -22.07 7.77
C GLU A 265 2.03 -21.47 7.06
N SER A 266 2.19 -20.25 6.54
CA SER A 266 1.11 -19.56 5.79
C SER A 266 0.74 -20.19 4.44
N ASN A 267 1.42 -21.29 4.00
CA ASN A 267 1.06 -21.98 2.76
C ASN A 267 -0.31 -22.68 2.87
N LYS A 268 -0.68 -23.14 4.08
CA LYS A 268 -2.00 -23.76 4.33
C LYS A 268 -3.21 -22.85 4.04
N TYR A 269 -2.98 -21.52 4.01
CA TYR A 269 -4.03 -20.56 3.72
C TYR A 269 -4.09 -20.12 2.24
N ILE A 270 -3.19 -20.62 1.38
CA ILE A 270 -3.18 -20.29 -0.05
C ILE A 270 -3.90 -21.41 -0.79
N VAL A 271 -5.02 -21.07 -1.44
CA VAL A 271 -5.81 -22.01 -2.27
C VAL A 271 -5.22 -22.06 -3.68
N LYS A 272 -4.99 -20.89 -4.28
CA LYS A 272 -4.40 -20.76 -5.63
C LYS A 272 -3.33 -19.68 -5.62
N ARG A 273 -2.15 -19.99 -6.18
CA ARG A 273 -1.06 -19.02 -6.31
C ARG A 273 -1.25 -18.11 -7.51
N ARG A 274 -0.66 -16.92 -7.49
CA ARG A 274 -0.80 -15.92 -8.56
C ARG A 274 -0.42 -16.39 -9.97
N ASN A 275 0.51 -17.33 -10.09
CA ASN A 275 1.03 -17.85 -11.36
C ASN A 275 0.56 -19.29 -11.65
N GLU A 276 -0.41 -19.79 -10.94
CA GLU A 276 -1.00 -21.11 -11.12
C GLU A 276 -2.14 -20.99 -12.13
N LYS A 277 -2.02 -21.75 -13.25
CA LYS A 277 -3.04 -21.81 -14.31
C LYS A 277 -4.24 -22.61 -13.85
#